data_610186929265f2bac988c45fd85884fa
#
_entry.id   610186929265f2bac988c45fd85884fa
#
_cell.length_a   1.000
_cell.length_b   1.000
_cell.length_c   1.000
_cell.angle_alpha   90.00
_cell.angle_beta   90.00
_cell.angle_gamma   90.00
#
_symmetry.space_group_name_H-M   'P 1'
#
loop_
_entity.id
_entity.type
_entity.pdbx_description
1 polymer ?
#
loop_
_entity_poly.entity_id
_entity_poly.type
_entity_poly.pdbx_seq_one_letter_code
_entity_poly.pdbx_strand_id
1 'polypeptide(L)'
;MQMVTPPFKGENKGHYTAGVISNGMLYVSGQLSIDPDTREVCPGDIREHTRLALNNVDRVLKHAGVQRDQVVMCRVYTPDVKYWGPINEVYADFFGDHKPARVIVSTTTLHFGCLVEIEAVAELTSD
;
A
#
# COMPACT_ATOMS: atom_id res chain seq x y z
N MET A 1 -18.20 8.73 8.34
CA MET A 1 -16.90 8.65 7.65
C MET A 1 -15.80 9.08 8.61
N GLN A 2 -14.72 8.33 8.66
CA GLN A 2 -13.61 8.62 9.56
C GLN A 2 -12.30 8.64 8.75
N MET A 3 -11.48 9.66 8.99
CA MET A 3 -10.17 9.78 8.36
C MET A 3 -9.12 9.09 9.22
N VAL A 4 -8.18 8.38 8.57
CA VAL A 4 -7.11 7.63 9.20
C VAL A 4 -5.78 8.19 8.68
N THR A 5 -5.00 8.79 9.59
CA THR A 5 -3.76 9.47 9.21
C THR A 5 -2.63 9.03 10.12
N PRO A 6 -1.90 7.96 9.75
CA PRO A 6 -0.72 7.57 10.54
C PRO A 6 0.34 8.66 10.46
N PRO A 7 1.15 8.83 11.52
CA PRO A 7 2.17 9.87 11.53
C PRO A 7 3.26 9.61 10.49
N PHE A 8 3.79 10.69 9.93
CA PHE A 8 4.93 10.65 9.03
C PHE A 8 5.69 11.98 9.13
N LYS A 9 6.91 12.01 8.61
CA LYS A 9 7.74 13.21 8.67
C LYS A 9 7.21 14.28 7.71
N GLY A 10 7.07 15.51 8.21
CA GLY A 10 6.65 16.66 7.41
C GLY A 10 5.14 16.71 7.20
N GLU A 11 4.71 17.42 6.17
CA GLU A 11 3.31 17.60 5.83
C GLU A 11 2.95 16.83 4.56
N ASN A 12 1.73 16.33 4.51
CA ASN A 12 1.19 15.78 3.27
C ASN A 12 0.77 16.96 2.37
N LYS A 13 1.48 17.13 1.27
CA LYS A 13 1.19 18.18 0.29
C LYS A 13 0.18 17.74 -0.77
N GLY A 14 -0.11 16.45 -0.85
CA GLY A 14 -1.14 15.93 -1.74
C GLY A 14 -2.53 16.16 -1.15
N HIS A 15 -3.52 16.33 -2.02
CA HIS A 15 -4.90 16.56 -1.60
C HIS A 15 -5.62 15.22 -1.39
N TYR A 16 -5.25 14.49 -0.33
CA TYR A 16 -5.85 13.20 0.01
C TYR A 16 -5.56 12.84 1.46
N THR A 17 -6.32 11.89 1.98
CA THR A 17 -6.09 11.28 3.30
C THR A 17 -5.53 9.87 3.10
N ALA A 18 -4.61 9.44 3.94
CA ALA A 18 -3.97 8.12 3.81
C ALA A 18 -4.98 6.97 3.86
N GLY A 19 -5.98 7.08 4.73
CA GLY A 19 -7.07 6.10 4.79
C GLY A 19 -8.38 6.75 5.15
N VAL A 20 -9.48 6.15 4.68
CA VAL A 20 -10.83 6.61 4.98
C VAL A 20 -11.69 5.40 5.33
N ILE A 21 -12.38 5.48 6.47
CA ILE A 21 -13.34 4.46 6.90
C ILE A 21 -14.74 4.95 6.55
N SER A 22 -15.50 4.12 5.85
CA SER A 22 -16.90 4.41 5.49
C SER A 22 -17.66 3.09 5.31
N ASN A 23 -18.84 3.00 5.91
CA ASN A 23 -19.71 1.83 5.78
C ASN A 23 -19.02 0.50 6.06
N GLY A 24 -18.23 0.44 7.14
CA GLY A 24 -17.57 -0.80 7.55
C GLY A 24 -16.35 -1.17 6.71
N MET A 25 -15.88 -0.28 5.83
CA MET A 25 -14.74 -0.51 4.96
C MET A 25 -13.66 0.53 5.20
N LEU A 26 -12.41 0.11 5.11
CA LEU A 26 -11.25 0.99 5.11
C LEU A 26 -10.71 1.08 3.68
N TYR A 27 -10.59 2.30 3.19
CA TYR A 27 -10.00 2.59 1.89
C TYR A 27 -8.61 3.18 2.11
N VAL A 28 -7.58 2.49 1.62
CA VAL A 28 -6.19 2.93 1.76
C VAL A 28 -5.75 3.57 0.46
N SER A 29 -5.37 4.85 0.53
CA SER A 29 -4.85 5.58 -0.62
C SER A 29 -3.56 4.94 -1.14
N GLY A 30 -3.22 5.18 -2.39
CA GLY A 30 -2.02 4.65 -3.00
C GLY A 30 -0.78 4.94 -2.18
N GLN A 31 -0.05 3.88 -1.84
CA GLN A 31 1.17 3.95 -1.06
C GLN A 31 2.37 3.69 -1.96
N LEU A 32 3.19 4.70 -2.11
CA LEU A 32 4.45 4.60 -2.85
C LEU A 32 5.54 3.97 -1.98
N SER A 33 6.63 3.57 -2.61
CA SER A 33 7.80 3.01 -1.94
C SER A 33 8.70 4.12 -1.38
N ILE A 34 8.12 4.93 -0.49
CA ILE A 34 8.79 6.06 0.17
C ILE A 34 8.83 5.79 1.66
N ASP A 35 10.00 5.98 2.27
CA ASP A 35 10.17 5.82 3.71
C ASP A 35 9.38 6.93 4.44
N PRO A 36 8.44 6.58 5.34
CA PRO A 36 7.63 7.60 6.01
C PRO A 36 8.42 8.44 7.01
N ASP A 37 9.55 7.95 7.50
CA ASP A 37 10.35 8.65 8.49
C ASP A 37 11.37 9.60 7.86
N THR A 38 11.99 9.19 6.74
CA THR A 38 12.99 10.01 6.05
C THR A 38 12.41 10.77 4.86
N ARG A 39 11.28 10.32 4.31
CA ARG A 39 10.64 10.83 3.10
C ARG A 39 11.47 10.57 1.85
N GLU A 40 12.40 9.64 1.92
CA GLU A 40 13.23 9.25 0.78
C GLU A 40 12.62 8.07 0.04
N VAL A 41 12.77 8.08 -1.29
CA VAL A 41 12.41 6.96 -2.14
C VAL A 41 13.33 5.77 -1.81
N CYS A 42 12.78 4.57 -1.82
CA CYS A 42 13.56 3.35 -1.62
C CYS A 42 14.77 3.33 -2.55
N PRO A 43 15.99 3.19 -2.03
CA PRO A 43 17.20 3.14 -2.88
C PRO A 43 17.46 1.76 -3.46
N GLY A 44 16.68 0.75 -3.07
CA GLY A 44 16.92 -0.65 -3.42
C GLY A 44 16.26 -1.07 -4.73
N ASP A 45 16.15 -2.39 -4.88
CA ASP A 45 15.57 -3.01 -6.08
C ASP A 45 14.05 -3.12 -5.97
N ILE A 46 13.43 -3.78 -6.96
CA ILE A 46 11.98 -3.94 -7.01
C ILE A 46 11.42 -4.67 -5.77
N ARG A 47 12.15 -5.65 -5.22
CA ARG A 47 11.68 -6.39 -4.04
C ARG A 47 11.64 -5.49 -2.82
N GLU A 48 12.66 -4.67 -2.64
CA GLU A 48 12.71 -3.70 -1.54
C GLU A 48 11.66 -2.62 -1.69
N HIS A 49 11.44 -2.11 -2.91
CA HIS A 49 10.35 -1.18 -3.20
C HIS A 49 9.00 -1.78 -2.84
N THR A 50 8.77 -3.06 -3.19
CA THR A 50 7.50 -3.73 -2.91
C THR A 50 7.30 -3.91 -1.41
N ARG A 51 8.33 -4.32 -0.67
CA ARG A 51 8.23 -4.45 0.79
C ARG A 51 7.88 -3.12 1.44
N LEU A 52 8.53 -2.04 1.02
CA LEU A 52 8.30 -0.72 1.59
C LEU A 52 6.87 -0.25 1.31
N ALA A 53 6.39 -0.39 0.07
CA ALA A 53 5.02 -0.01 -0.27
C ALA A 53 3.99 -0.81 0.54
N LEU A 54 4.19 -2.13 0.68
CA LEU A 54 3.33 -2.99 1.50
C LEU A 54 3.40 -2.60 2.97
N ASN A 55 4.57 -2.30 3.49
CA ASN A 55 4.71 -1.84 4.87
C ASN A 55 3.99 -0.50 5.08
N ASN A 56 3.97 0.36 4.08
CA ASN A 56 3.23 1.62 4.16
C ASN A 56 1.71 1.37 4.15
N VAL A 57 1.23 0.40 3.38
CA VAL A 57 -0.17 -0.06 3.49
C VAL A 57 -0.45 -0.58 4.90
N ASP A 58 0.43 -1.43 5.42
CA ASP A 58 0.27 -2.03 6.75
C ASP A 58 0.22 -0.97 7.86
N ARG A 59 0.97 0.12 7.72
CA ARG A 59 0.92 1.24 8.67
C ARG A 59 -0.48 1.84 8.76
N VAL A 60 -1.13 2.01 7.63
CA VAL A 60 -2.51 2.53 7.59
C VAL A 60 -3.47 1.52 8.21
N LEU A 61 -3.32 0.23 7.87
CA LEU A 61 -4.12 -0.84 8.46
C LEU A 61 -4.02 -0.82 9.99
N LYS A 62 -2.80 -0.85 10.50
CA LYS A 62 -2.55 -0.87 11.95
C LYS A 62 -3.09 0.36 12.65
N HIS A 63 -2.93 1.53 12.05
CA HIS A 63 -3.44 2.76 12.62
C HIS A 63 -4.98 2.76 12.71
N ALA A 64 -5.63 2.04 11.81
CA ALA A 64 -7.08 1.86 11.82
C ALA A 64 -7.53 0.66 12.65
N GLY A 65 -6.61 -0.12 13.22
CA GLY A 65 -6.95 -1.32 14.00
C GLY A 65 -7.35 -2.51 13.13
N VAL A 66 -6.85 -2.59 11.91
CA VAL A 66 -7.22 -3.60 10.92
C VAL A 66 -6.05 -4.56 10.69
N GLN A 67 -6.35 -5.85 10.58
CA GLN A 67 -5.35 -6.89 10.32
C GLN A 67 -5.20 -7.12 8.81
N ARG A 68 -4.05 -7.72 8.42
CA ARG A 68 -3.79 -8.01 7.01
C ARG A 68 -4.83 -8.96 6.41
N ASP A 69 -5.33 -9.92 7.18
CA ASP A 69 -6.32 -10.88 6.70
C ASP A 69 -7.72 -10.26 6.53
N GLN A 70 -7.89 -8.99 6.87
CA GLN A 70 -9.11 -8.25 6.60
C GLN A 70 -9.05 -7.47 5.28
N VAL A 71 -7.91 -7.48 4.59
CA VAL A 71 -7.78 -6.85 3.27
C VAL A 71 -8.62 -7.63 2.27
N VAL A 72 -9.49 -6.92 1.56
CA VAL A 72 -10.41 -7.48 0.57
C VAL A 72 -9.78 -7.43 -0.83
N MET A 73 -9.10 -6.35 -1.14
CA MET A 73 -8.53 -6.13 -2.48
C MET A 73 -7.35 -5.18 -2.42
N CYS A 74 -6.38 -5.43 -3.30
CA CYS A 74 -5.31 -4.48 -3.60
C CYS A 74 -5.25 -4.21 -5.10
N ARG A 75 -4.87 -2.98 -5.45
CA ARG A 75 -4.45 -2.62 -6.81
C ARG A 75 -3.00 -2.22 -6.74
N VAL A 76 -2.19 -2.87 -7.57
CA VAL A 76 -0.74 -2.71 -7.59
C VAL A 76 -0.33 -2.11 -8.93
N TYR A 77 0.44 -1.04 -8.91
CA TYR A 77 0.92 -0.33 -10.08
C TYR A 77 2.43 -0.39 -10.14
N THR A 78 2.98 -0.65 -11.33
CA THR A 78 4.43 -0.70 -11.54
C THR A 78 4.76 -0.17 -12.94
N PRO A 79 5.92 0.47 -13.13
CA PRO A 79 6.24 1.04 -14.45
C PRO A 79 6.61 0.00 -15.51
N ASP A 80 6.84 -1.27 -15.15
CA ASP A 80 7.27 -2.27 -16.10
C ASP A 80 6.73 -3.65 -15.71
N VAL A 81 6.12 -4.34 -16.68
CA VAL A 81 5.54 -5.67 -16.46
C VAL A 81 6.60 -6.71 -16.05
N LYS A 82 7.87 -6.48 -16.36
CA LYS A 82 8.95 -7.39 -15.94
C LYS A 82 9.05 -7.52 -14.43
N TYR A 83 8.51 -6.57 -13.67
CA TYR A 83 8.52 -6.58 -12.22
C TYR A 83 7.39 -7.44 -11.62
N TRP A 84 6.48 -7.96 -12.44
CA TRP A 84 5.32 -8.71 -11.95
C TRP A 84 5.73 -9.88 -11.05
N GLY A 85 6.70 -10.70 -11.49
CA GLY A 85 7.15 -11.88 -10.74
C GLY A 85 7.74 -11.54 -9.37
N PRO A 86 8.76 -10.65 -9.31
CA PRO A 86 9.31 -10.22 -8.03
C PRO A 86 8.28 -9.58 -7.09
N ILE A 87 7.38 -8.74 -7.63
CA ILE A 87 6.30 -8.16 -6.85
C ILE A 87 5.42 -9.26 -6.26
N ASN A 88 5.02 -10.23 -7.07
CA ASN A 88 4.17 -11.32 -6.64
C ASN A 88 4.79 -12.12 -5.50
N GLU A 89 6.09 -12.38 -5.54
CA GLU A 89 6.77 -13.11 -4.48
C GLU A 89 6.75 -12.37 -3.15
N VAL A 90 7.08 -11.08 -3.16
CA VAL A 90 7.05 -10.26 -1.94
C VAL A 90 5.63 -10.10 -1.41
N TYR A 91 4.68 -9.91 -2.31
CA TYR A 91 3.25 -9.80 -1.99
C TYR A 91 2.74 -11.08 -1.31
N ALA A 92 3.14 -12.25 -1.83
CA ALA A 92 2.77 -13.54 -1.25
C ALA A 92 3.34 -13.72 0.16
N ASP A 93 4.59 -13.31 0.38
CA ASP A 93 5.21 -13.36 1.70
C ASP A 93 4.47 -12.44 2.69
N PHE A 94 4.03 -11.29 2.23
CA PHE A 94 3.34 -10.31 3.08
C PHE A 94 1.98 -10.83 3.55
N PHE A 95 1.17 -11.40 2.66
CA PHE A 95 -0.18 -11.85 2.99
C PHE A 95 -0.25 -13.29 3.50
N GLY A 96 0.74 -14.13 3.18
CA GLY A 96 0.74 -15.53 3.59
C GLY A 96 -0.42 -16.31 2.94
N ASP A 97 -1.19 -17.02 3.76
CA ASP A 97 -2.31 -17.84 3.25
C ASP A 97 -3.53 -17.01 2.84
N HIS A 98 -3.61 -15.76 3.28
CA HIS A 98 -4.69 -14.88 2.90
C HIS A 98 -4.46 -14.35 1.48
N LYS A 99 -5.43 -14.54 0.60
CA LYS A 99 -5.32 -14.16 -0.82
C LYS A 99 -6.42 -13.18 -1.20
N PRO A 100 -6.22 -11.89 -0.93
CA PRO A 100 -7.22 -10.89 -1.33
C PRO A 100 -7.32 -10.79 -2.85
N ALA A 101 -8.43 -10.25 -3.33
CA ALA A 101 -8.55 -9.91 -4.75
C ALA A 101 -7.45 -8.93 -5.14
N ARG A 102 -6.94 -9.04 -6.37
CA ARG A 102 -5.79 -8.21 -6.77
C ARG A 102 -5.74 -8.00 -8.28
N VAL A 103 -5.21 -6.85 -8.67
CA VAL A 103 -4.70 -6.62 -10.01
C VAL A 103 -3.30 -6.02 -9.91
N ILE A 104 -2.42 -6.40 -10.83
CA ILE A 104 -1.11 -5.75 -11.02
C ILE A 104 -1.13 -5.16 -12.43
N VAL A 105 -0.94 -3.84 -12.52
CA VAL A 105 -1.05 -3.11 -13.78
C VAL A 105 0.29 -2.42 -14.07
N SER A 106 0.79 -2.58 -15.30
CA SER A 106 1.93 -1.78 -15.72
C SER A 106 1.45 -0.42 -16.21
N THR A 107 2.18 0.61 -15.78
CA THR A 107 1.89 2.00 -16.11
C THR A 107 3.08 2.61 -16.84
N THR A 108 3.08 3.91 -17.01
CA THR A 108 4.28 4.67 -17.33
C THR A 108 5.08 4.88 -16.02
N THR A 109 5.90 5.90 -15.92
CA THR A 109 6.64 6.17 -14.68
C THR A 109 5.68 6.51 -13.54
N LEU A 110 6.04 6.06 -12.34
CA LEU A 110 5.33 6.44 -11.12
C LEU A 110 5.97 7.69 -10.51
N HIS A 111 5.21 8.34 -9.63
CA HIS A 111 5.66 9.56 -8.97
C HIS A 111 6.99 9.33 -8.24
N PHE A 112 7.90 10.30 -8.31
CA PHE A 112 9.24 10.26 -7.71
C PHE A 112 10.14 9.13 -8.20
N GLY A 113 9.80 8.46 -9.30
CA GLY A 113 10.57 7.32 -9.79
C GLY A 113 10.42 6.05 -8.98
N CYS A 114 9.39 5.95 -8.15
CA CYS A 114 9.09 4.73 -7.42
C CYS A 114 8.78 3.58 -8.38
N LEU A 115 9.12 2.35 -7.99
CA LEU A 115 8.91 1.17 -8.83
C LEU A 115 7.59 0.46 -8.52
N VAL A 116 6.88 0.87 -7.47
CA VAL A 116 5.60 0.27 -7.12
C VAL A 116 4.75 1.26 -6.35
N GLU A 117 3.44 1.17 -6.56
CA GLU A 117 2.43 1.87 -5.77
C GLU A 117 1.29 0.89 -5.50
N ILE A 118 0.77 0.87 -4.27
CA ILE A 118 -0.27 -0.08 -3.87
C ILE A 118 -1.38 0.65 -3.12
N GLU A 119 -2.61 0.46 -3.57
CA GLU A 119 -3.81 0.85 -2.82
C GLU A 119 -4.54 -0.40 -2.33
N ALA A 120 -5.35 -0.25 -1.30
CA ALA A 120 -6.02 -1.39 -0.70
C ALA A 120 -7.40 -1.02 -0.19
N VAL A 121 -8.26 -2.04 -0.11
CA VAL A 121 -9.56 -1.96 0.55
C VAL A 121 -9.61 -3.09 1.57
N ALA A 122 -10.00 -2.76 2.80
CA ALA A 122 -10.12 -3.74 3.88
C ALA A 122 -11.50 -3.62 4.54
N GLU A 123 -11.99 -4.71 5.09
CA GLU A 123 -13.22 -4.68 5.86
C GLU A 123 -12.91 -4.57 7.35
N LEU A 124 -13.73 -3.81 8.07
CA LEU A 124 -13.64 -3.75 9.51
C LEU A 124 -14.26 -5.01 10.10
N THR A 125 -13.81 -5.37 11.30
CA THR A 125 -14.39 -6.53 12.00
C THR A 125 -15.88 -6.28 12.23
N SER A 126 -16.70 -7.23 11.83
CA SER A 126 -18.15 -7.09 11.87
C SER A 126 -18.77 -7.40 13.24
N ASP A 127 -18.00 -7.81 14.21
CA ASP A 127 -18.51 -8.20 15.53
C ASP A 127 -18.23 -7.15 16.59
#